data_e8f761b8570ec17d7cf12ed7bf54749a
#
_entry.id   e8f761b8570ec17d7cf12ed7bf54749a
#
_cell.length_a   1.000
_cell.length_b   1.000
_cell.length_c   1.000
_cell.angle_alpha   90.00
_cell.angle_beta   90.00
_cell.angle_gamma   90.00
#
_symmetry.space_group_name_H-M   'P 1'
#
loop_
_entity.id
_entity.type
_entity.pdbx_description
1 polymer ?
#
loop_
_entity_poly.entity_id
_entity_poly.type
_entity_poly.pdbx_seq_one_letter_code
_entity_poly.pdbx_strand_id
1 'polypeptide(L)'
;MFTSDLIIIGSGPGGYRAADYAARCGLSVTIIESKHAGGTCLNTGCIPTKALAHDAKLHQRSWTEAINRKNEVVSQLIKGVETLLSQKQITFVHGQAKFKDAHTVVVNEALYTARNIIIATGSQPAIPPIKGAQSDTVITSDQLLSLTELPRSLCIIGAGVIGMEFASILNRFKCKVTVIESLKECLNTIDNDIAKRVRKQMERRGIEFYLSCNVKRITGNSIFFEDKKGAEQCVNAEKILIATGRRPNLSGLDLEKTDIDFTPKGIVVNENMQTTKPHIFAIGDCNGRQLLAHAATFQGFRAVNTIVGKADKINQNIMPAAVFTEPETACVGLTLQAAEEQGINAQEVKGFYRTNGRALAIEADEGMVKLVINENDLIIGCHAYGTHAADIVQEVTCLMNLSATRSQLSDIVHIHPTVSEVLQDLAR
;
A
#
# COMPACT_ATOMS: atom_id res chain seq x y z
N MET A 1 27.52 -24.31 -14.10
CA MET A 1 26.62 -23.70 -15.12
C MET A 1 25.41 -23.18 -14.36
N PHE A 2 24.93 -21.97 -14.65
CA PHE A 2 23.73 -21.41 -14.01
C PHE A 2 22.47 -22.16 -14.49
N THR A 3 21.46 -22.33 -13.58
CA THR A 3 20.19 -22.97 -13.90
C THR A 3 19.24 -22.03 -14.64
N SER A 4 19.38 -20.71 -14.43
CA SER A 4 18.61 -19.65 -15.08
C SER A 4 19.44 -18.36 -15.19
N ASP A 5 18.97 -17.40 -16.00
CA ASP A 5 19.59 -16.06 -16.05
C ASP A 5 19.20 -15.23 -14.84
N LEU A 6 17.99 -15.45 -14.32
CA LEU A 6 17.41 -14.69 -13.23
C LEU A 6 16.68 -15.60 -12.24
N ILE A 7 16.96 -15.47 -10.94
CA ILE A 7 16.12 -15.98 -9.86
C ILE A 7 15.35 -14.82 -9.25
N ILE A 8 14.03 -15.02 -8.99
CA ILE A 8 13.19 -14.07 -8.26
C ILE A 8 12.65 -14.77 -7.01
N ILE A 9 12.88 -14.19 -5.83
CA ILE A 9 12.43 -14.73 -4.56
C ILE A 9 11.19 -13.97 -4.08
N GLY A 10 10.02 -14.58 -4.20
CA GLY A 10 8.71 -14.02 -3.90
C GLY A 10 7.92 -13.68 -5.18
N SER A 11 6.65 -14.08 -5.22
CA SER A 11 5.74 -13.88 -6.34
C SER A 11 4.65 -12.82 -6.06
N GLY A 12 4.94 -11.84 -5.19
CA GLY A 12 4.09 -10.65 -5.03
C GLY A 12 4.09 -9.77 -6.29
N PRO A 13 3.38 -8.60 -6.28
CA PRO A 13 3.26 -7.73 -7.46
C PRO A 13 4.60 -7.36 -8.11
N GLY A 14 5.62 -7.08 -7.32
CA GLY A 14 6.97 -6.85 -7.84
C GLY A 14 7.55 -8.10 -8.52
N GLY A 15 7.47 -9.26 -7.85
CA GLY A 15 8.10 -10.49 -8.32
C GLY A 15 7.46 -11.05 -9.58
N TYR A 16 6.12 -11.29 -9.60
CA TYR A 16 5.50 -11.89 -10.78
C TYR A 16 5.52 -10.95 -12.01
N ARG A 17 5.43 -9.64 -11.80
CA ARG A 17 5.54 -8.65 -12.90
C ARG A 17 6.96 -8.55 -13.43
N ALA A 18 7.97 -8.63 -12.55
CA ALA A 18 9.37 -8.68 -12.96
C ALA A 18 9.67 -9.98 -13.72
N ALA A 19 9.11 -11.13 -13.30
CA ALA A 19 9.26 -12.40 -13.99
C ALA A 19 8.70 -12.35 -15.42
N ASP A 20 7.46 -11.88 -15.59
CA ASP A 20 6.83 -11.69 -16.90
C ASP A 20 7.65 -10.76 -17.80
N TYR A 21 8.10 -9.62 -17.26
CA TYR A 21 8.86 -8.66 -18.01
C TYR A 21 10.26 -9.20 -18.42
N ALA A 22 10.94 -9.89 -17.50
CA ALA A 22 12.23 -10.53 -17.78
C ALA A 22 12.12 -11.62 -18.86
N ALA A 23 11.07 -12.45 -18.79
CA ALA A 23 10.78 -13.46 -19.81
C ALA A 23 10.53 -12.83 -21.19
N ARG A 24 9.81 -11.73 -21.27
CA ARG A 24 9.63 -10.94 -22.52
C ARG A 24 10.92 -10.31 -23.02
N CYS A 25 11.88 -10.04 -22.15
CA CYS A 25 13.24 -9.61 -22.52
C CYS A 25 14.14 -10.78 -22.92
N GLY A 26 13.66 -12.00 -22.98
CA GLY A 26 14.38 -13.20 -23.43
C GLY A 26 15.18 -13.91 -22.33
N LEU A 27 15.00 -13.55 -21.06
CA LEU A 27 15.69 -14.21 -19.95
C LEU A 27 14.96 -15.49 -19.55
N SER A 28 15.73 -16.51 -19.16
CA SER A 28 15.24 -17.66 -18.42
C SER A 28 15.08 -17.29 -16.95
N VAL A 29 13.90 -17.48 -16.39
CA VAL A 29 13.54 -17.03 -15.03
C VAL A 29 13.14 -18.20 -14.15
N THR A 30 13.71 -18.28 -12.94
CA THR A 30 13.18 -19.12 -11.87
C THR A 30 12.54 -18.23 -10.82
N ILE A 31 11.24 -18.35 -10.60
CA ILE A 31 10.53 -17.62 -9.54
C ILE A 31 10.13 -18.57 -8.42
N ILE A 32 10.45 -18.20 -7.19
CA ILE A 32 10.28 -19.03 -5.99
C ILE A 32 9.25 -18.38 -5.08
N GLU A 33 8.23 -19.15 -4.65
CA GLU A 33 7.19 -18.67 -3.74
C GLU A 33 6.93 -19.68 -2.62
N SER A 34 6.88 -19.18 -1.40
CA SER A 34 6.69 -20.02 -0.22
C SER A 34 5.23 -20.27 0.16
N LYS A 35 4.30 -19.44 -0.33
CA LYS A 35 2.87 -19.49 0.01
C LYS A 35 2.02 -19.62 -1.24
N HIS A 36 1.46 -18.50 -1.70
CA HIS A 36 0.54 -18.47 -2.84
C HIS A 36 1.01 -17.44 -3.88
N ALA A 37 0.83 -17.74 -5.15
CA ALA A 37 1.07 -16.82 -6.25
C ALA A 37 0.32 -15.50 -6.03
N GLY A 38 0.96 -14.37 -6.38
CA GLY A 38 0.39 -13.03 -6.20
C GLY A 38 0.73 -12.33 -4.88
N GLY A 39 1.34 -13.05 -3.92
CA GLY A 39 1.83 -12.50 -2.66
C GLY A 39 0.75 -11.85 -1.78
N THR A 40 1.16 -11.00 -0.84
CA THR A 40 0.26 -10.35 0.14
C THR A 40 -0.83 -9.51 -0.54
N CYS A 41 -0.50 -8.69 -1.53
CA CYS A 41 -1.46 -7.77 -2.15
C CYS A 41 -2.68 -8.50 -2.71
N LEU A 42 -2.47 -9.62 -3.40
CA LEU A 42 -3.53 -10.40 -4.03
C LEU A 42 -4.29 -11.27 -3.02
N ASN A 43 -3.58 -11.89 -2.08
CA ASN A 43 -4.16 -12.92 -1.22
C ASN A 43 -4.73 -12.36 0.09
N THR A 44 -4.00 -11.46 0.77
CA THR A 44 -4.31 -10.97 2.13
C THR A 44 -4.08 -9.46 2.27
N GLY A 45 -4.23 -8.69 1.19
CA GLY A 45 -3.93 -7.24 1.19
C GLY A 45 -4.90 -6.44 0.35
N CYS A 46 -4.37 -5.80 -0.70
CA CYS A 46 -5.08 -4.82 -1.51
C CYS A 46 -6.41 -5.35 -2.08
N ILE A 47 -6.36 -6.47 -2.78
CA ILE A 47 -7.53 -6.99 -3.52
C ILE A 47 -8.66 -7.40 -2.59
N PRO A 48 -8.43 -8.30 -1.60
CA PRO A 48 -9.51 -8.70 -0.70
C PRO A 48 -10.07 -7.51 0.11
N THR A 49 -9.23 -6.57 0.53
CA THR A 49 -9.68 -5.37 1.24
C THR A 49 -10.57 -4.50 0.35
N LYS A 50 -10.20 -4.25 -0.91
CA LYS A 50 -10.98 -3.42 -1.84
C LYS A 50 -12.28 -4.10 -2.28
N ALA A 51 -12.30 -5.44 -2.36
CA ALA A 51 -13.54 -6.19 -2.58
C ALA A 51 -14.53 -5.97 -1.42
N LEU A 52 -14.06 -6.05 -0.17
CA LEU A 52 -14.88 -5.76 1.01
C LEU A 52 -15.28 -4.28 1.10
N ALA A 53 -14.39 -3.34 0.78
CA ALA A 53 -14.68 -1.91 0.78
C ALA A 53 -15.81 -1.57 -0.22
N HIS A 54 -15.80 -2.19 -1.40
CA HIS A 54 -16.85 -2.03 -2.39
C HIS A 54 -18.22 -2.51 -1.85
N ASP A 55 -18.26 -3.73 -1.30
CA ASP A 55 -19.52 -4.29 -0.75
C ASP A 55 -20.01 -3.50 0.47
N ALA A 56 -19.10 -3.02 1.31
CA ALA A 56 -19.39 -2.15 2.42
C ALA A 56 -20.07 -0.83 1.98
N LYS A 57 -19.57 -0.22 0.89
CA LYS A 57 -20.11 1.03 0.33
C LYS A 57 -21.51 0.83 -0.25
N LEU A 58 -21.75 -0.29 -0.93
CA LEU A 58 -23.04 -0.54 -1.58
C LEU A 58 -24.15 -0.97 -0.62
N HIS A 59 -23.84 -1.48 0.57
CA HIS A 59 -24.80 -2.01 1.55
C HIS A 59 -25.77 -3.08 1.00
N GLN A 60 -25.37 -3.80 -0.04
CA GLN A 60 -26.22 -4.78 -0.73
C GLN A 60 -25.96 -6.22 -0.30
N ARG A 61 -24.90 -6.48 0.45
CA ARG A 61 -24.47 -7.82 0.88
C ARG A 61 -24.30 -7.88 2.39
N SER A 62 -24.65 -9.02 2.96
CA SER A 62 -24.23 -9.40 4.30
C SER A 62 -22.72 -9.64 4.36
N TRP A 63 -22.15 -9.69 5.57
CA TRP A 63 -20.74 -10.02 5.75
C TRP A 63 -20.34 -11.35 5.08
N THR A 64 -21.13 -12.40 5.27
CA THR A 64 -20.89 -13.73 4.70
C THR A 64 -20.87 -13.70 3.17
N GLU A 65 -21.83 -13.02 2.55
CA GLU A 65 -21.86 -12.87 1.07
C GLU A 65 -20.66 -12.06 0.55
N ALA A 66 -20.26 -10.99 1.28
CA ALA A 66 -19.09 -10.20 0.93
C ALA A 66 -17.78 -11.00 1.04
N ILE A 67 -17.64 -11.85 2.08
CA ILE A 67 -16.50 -12.76 2.24
C ILE A 67 -16.46 -13.78 1.09
N ASN A 68 -17.59 -14.38 0.73
CA ASN A 68 -17.65 -15.35 -0.38
C ASN A 68 -17.23 -14.68 -1.71
N ARG A 69 -17.81 -13.53 -2.05
CA ARG A 69 -17.44 -12.77 -3.25
C ARG A 69 -15.96 -12.36 -3.22
N LYS A 70 -15.43 -11.88 -2.10
CA LYS A 70 -14.02 -11.58 -1.94
C LYS A 70 -13.14 -12.81 -2.26
N ASN A 71 -13.50 -13.99 -1.76
CA ASN A 71 -12.76 -15.23 -2.04
C ASN A 71 -12.80 -15.61 -3.52
N GLU A 72 -13.94 -15.45 -4.20
CA GLU A 72 -14.09 -15.68 -5.63
C GLU A 72 -13.17 -14.74 -6.44
N VAL A 73 -13.17 -13.44 -6.14
CA VAL A 73 -12.30 -12.44 -6.79
C VAL A 73 -10.83 -12.81 -6.62
N VAL A 74 -10.41 -13.15 -5.40
CA VAL A 74 -9.03 -13.56 -5.11
C VAL A 74 -8.67 -14.82 -5.90
N SER A 75 -9.52 -15.85 -5.87
CA SER A 75 -9.29 -17.11 -6.58
C SER A 75 -9.16 -16.92 -8.10
N GLN A 76 -10.00 -16.07 -8.70
CA GLN A 76 -9.93 -15.74 -10.11
C GLN A 76 -8.60 -15.09 -10.49
N LEU A 77 -8.14 -14.14 -9.67
CA LEU A 77 -6.89 -13.42 -9.95
C LEU A 77 -5.65 -14.27 -9.68
N ILE A 78 -5.68 -15.19 -8.70
CA ILE A 78 -4.59 -16.18 -8.50
C ILE A 78 -4.41 -17.00 -9.77
N LYS A 79 -5.48 -17.55 -10.35
CA LYS A 79 -5.43 -18.29 -11.62
C LYS A 79 -4.83 -17.44 -12.75
N GLY A 80 -5.14 -16.15 -12.80
CA GLY A 80 -4.54 -15.22 -13.76
C GLY A 80 -3.02 -15.09 -13.60
N VAL A 81 -2.55 -14.97 -12.36
CA VAL A 81 -1.10 -14.92 -12.07
C VAL A 81 -0.44 -16.25 -12.38
N GLU A 82 -1.04 -17.39 -12.01
CA GLU A 82 -0.52 -18.72 -12.33
C GLU A 82 -0.41 -18.93 -13.85
N THR A 83 -1.42 -18.50 -14.62
CA THR A 83 -1.38 -18.51 -16.09
C THR A 83 -0.25 -17.65 -16.64
N LEU A 84 -0.05 -16.45 -16.06
CA LEU A 84 1.06 -15.58 -16.45
C LEU A 84 2.42 -16.23 -16.17
N LEU A 85 2.55 -16.96 -15.07
CA LEU A 85 3.78 -17.65 -14.66
C LEU A 85 4.00 -18.99 -15.39
N SER A 86 3.02 -19.50 -16.14
CA SER A 86 3.15 -20.75 -16.92
C SER A 86 3.87 -20.60 -18.29
N GLN A 87 4.45 -19.42 -18.57
CA GLN A 87 5.22 -19.17 -19.79
C GLN A 87 6.47 -20.07 -19.84
N LYS A 88 6.85 -20.49 -21.05
CA LYS A 88 7.99 -21.42 -21.28
C LYS A 88 9.31 -20.95 -20.65
N GLN A 89 9.55 -19.63 -20.60
CA GLN A 89 10.76 -19.05 -20.03
C GLN A 89 10.75 -18.97 -18.50
N ILE A 90 9.62 -19.26 -17.85
CA ILE A 90 9.46 -19.11 -16.40
C ILE A 90 9.32 -20.51 -15.76
N THR A 91 10.19 -20.81 -14.81
CA THR A 91 10.08 -21.96 -13.94
C THR A 91 9.54 -21.49 -12.59
N PHE A 92 8.31 -21.89 -12.23
CA PHE A 92 7.71 -21.60 -10.93
C PHE A 92 8.07 -22.71 -9.94
N VAL A 93 8.66 -22.33 -8.79
CA VAL A 93 9.11 -23.25 -7.74
C VAL A 93 8.37 -22.93 -6.45
N HIS A 94 7.65 -23.89 -5.89
CA HIS A 94 7.01 -23.72 -4.59
C HIS A 94 7.97 -24.16 -3.47
N GLY A 95 8.24 -23.25 -2.54
CA GLY A 95 9.08 -23.52 -1.36
C GLY A 95 9.73 -22.27 -0.81
N GLN A 96 10.35 -22.41 0.37
CA GLN A 96 11.07 -21.32 1.01
C GLN A 96 12.51 -21.25 0.49
N ALA A 97 12.85 -20.10 -0.09
CA ALA A 97 14.21 -19.83 -0.56
C ALA A 97 15.14 -19.46 0.59
N LYS A 98 16.37 -19.96 0.55
CA LYS A 98 17.48 -19.58 1.43
C LYS A 98 18.76 -19.43 0.61
N PHE A 99 19.53 -18.40 0.87
CA PHE A 99 20.83 -18.24 0.22
C PHE A 99 21.84 -19.28 0.77
N LYS A 100 22.54 -19.95 -0.13
CA LYS A 100 23.72 -20.73 0.16
C LYS A 100 24.99 -19.89 0.01
N ASP A 101 25.00 -19.05 -1.01
CA ASP A 101 25.99 -18.03 -1.35
C ASP A 101 25.35 -16.95 -2.24
N ALA A 102 26.13 -15.98 -2.70
CA ALA A 102 25.65 -14.85 -3.50
C ALA A 102 25.03 -15.22 -4.88
N HIS A 103 25.20 -16.44 -5.37
CA HIS A 103 24.67 -16.90 -6.66
C HIS A 103 23.76 -18.13 -6.53
N THR A 104 23.69 -18.75 -5.34
CA THR A 104 23.02 -20.02 -5.12
C THR A 104 21.92 -19.89 -4.07
N VAL A 105 20.74 -20.31 -4.45
CA VAL A 105 19.56 -20.40 -3.55
C VAL A 105 19.17 -21.86 -3.37
N VAL A 106 18.85 -22.26 -2.14
CA VAL A 106 18.35 -23.58 -1.78
C VAL A 106 16.85 -23.51 -1.57
N VAL A 107 16.11 -24.45 -2.18
CA VAL A 107 14.66 -24.61 -2.00
C VAL A 107 14.37 -26.12 -1.92
N ASN A 108 13.78 -26.60 -0.82
CA ASN A 108 13.47 -28.02 -0.64
C ASN A 108 14.68 -28.94 -0.95
N GLU A 109 15.85 -28.58 -0.44
CA GLU A 109 17.13 -29.28 -0.66
C GLU A 109 17.73 -29.17 -2.09
N ALA A 110 16.96 -28.69 -3.06
CA ALA A 110 17.44 -28.47 -4.42
C ALA A 110 18.20 -27.13 -4.53
N LEU A 111 19.24 -27.11 -5.38
CA LEU A 111 20.07 -25.92 -5.63
C LEU A 111 19.64 -25.26 -6.92
N TYR A 112 19.40 -23.96 -6.84
CA TYR A 112 19.12 -23.08 -7.98
C TYR A 112 20.23 -22.02 -8.07
N THR A 113 20.77 -21.83 -9.25
CA THR A 113 21.86 -20.86 -9.49
C THR A 113 21.49 -19.90 -10.61
N ALA A 114 21.81 -18.62 -10.46
CA ALA A 114 21.54 -17.63 -11.50
C ALA A 114 22.64 -16.58 -11.61
N ARG A 115 22.71 -15.92 -12.78
CA ARG A 115 23.57 -14.77 -12.99
C ARG A 115 23.13 -13.58 -12.15
N ASN A 116 21.81 -13.39 -12.02
CA ASN A 116 21.22 -12.32 -11.25
C ASN A 116 20.12 -12.86 -10.31
N ILE A 117 19.91 -12.18 -9.18
CA ILE A 117 18.87 -12.53 -8.21
C ILE A 117 18.09 -11.26 -7.83
N ILE A 118 16.76 -11.33 -7.86
CA ILE A 118 15.87 -10.29 -7.33
C ILE A 118 15.20 -10.81 -6.07
N ILE A 119 15.40 -10.13 -4.95
CA ILE A 119 14.71 -10.37 -3.69
C ILE A 119 13.43 -9.55 -3.69
N ALA A 120 12.26 -10.21 -3.65
CA ALA A 120 10.92 -9.63 -3.70
C ALA A 120 10.01 -10.19 -2.59
N THR A 121 10.58 -10.46 -1.42
CA THR A 121 9.93 -11.15 -0.30
C THR A 121 8.91 -10.32 0.47
N GLY A 122 8.77 -9.04 0.12
CA GLY A 122 7.76 -8.15 0.65
C GLY A 122 7.90 -7.84 2.13
N SER A 123 6.80 -7.78 2.83
CA SER A 123 6.71 -7.41 4.25
C SER A 123 5.68 -8.25 5.00
N GLN A 124 5.69 -8.13 6.32
CA GLN A 124 4.74 -8.76 7.23
C GLN A 124 4.22 -7.73 8.26
N PRO A 125 3.05 -7.95 8.90
CA PRO A 125 2.56 -7.06 9.94
C PRO A 125 3.59 -6.84 11.04
N ALA A 126 3.78 -5.60 11.47
CA ALA A 126 4.62 -5.25 12.59
C ALA A 126 3.79 -5.34 13.88
N ILE A 127 4.16 -6.27 14.76
CA ILE A 127 3.54 -6.42 16.08
C ILE A 127 4.43 -5.70 17.10
N PRO A 128 3.94 -4.61 17.71
CA PRO A 128 4.70 -3.88 18.72
C PRO A 128 4.82 -4.70 20.02
N PRO A 129 5.82 -4.41 20.88
CA PRO A 129 6.03 -5.13 22.12
C PRO A 129 5.03 -4.73 23.22
N ILE A 130 3.74 -4.81 22.91
CA ILE A 130 2.65 -4.57 23.84
C ILE A 130 2.38 -5.85 24.63
N LYS A 131 2.35 -5.76 25.97
CA LYS A 131 2.01 -6.90 26.82
C LYS A 131 0.59 -7.41 26.47
N GLY A 132 0.48 -8.70 26.12
CA GLY A 132 -0.78 -9.33 25.71
C GLY A 132 -1.07 -9.26 24.21
N ALA A 133 -0.19 -8.71 23.37
CA ALA A 133 -0.34 -8.66 21.92
C ALA A 133 -0.35 -10.04 21.22
N GLN A 134 -0.07 -11.11 21.95
CA GLN A 134 -0.09 -12.50 21.44
C GLN A 134 -1.35 -13.27 21.87
N SER A 135 -2.37 -12.61 22.45
CA SER A 135 -3.60 -13.27 22.87
C SER A 135 -4.51 -13.61 21.67
N ASP A 136 -5.38 -14.61 21.83
CA ASP A 136 -6.29 -15.08 20.78
C ASP A 136 -7.33 -14.04 20.33
N THR A 137 -7.52 -12.98 21.11
CA THR A 137 -8.40 -11.86 20.75
C THR A 137 -7.71 -10.87 19.82
N VAL A 138 -6.38 -10.89 19.76
CA VAL A 138 -5.55 -10.00 18.91
C VAL A 138 -5.35 -10.64 17.55
N ILE A 139 -5.63 -9.88 16.51
CA ILE A 139 -5.49 -10.33 15.12
C ILE A 139 -4.70 -9.32 14.29
N THR A 140 -4.10 -9.81 13.22
CA THR A 140 -3.49 -9.00 12.17
C THR A 140 -4.48 -8.74 11.03
N SER A 141 -4.09 -7.90 10.06
CA SER A 141 -4.86 -7.68 8.83
C SER A 141 -5.14 -8.96 8.05
N ASP A 142 -4.16 -9.88 8.00
CA ASP A 142 -4.28 -11.15 7.28
C ASP A 142 -5.36 -12.04 7.93
N GLN A 143 -5.36 -12.10 9.27
CA GLN A 143 -6.35 -12.86 10.02
C GLN A 143 -7.74 -12.22 9.96
N LEU A 144 -7.84 -10.89 9.95
CA LEU A 144 -9.13 -10.19 9.82
C LEU A 144 -9.80 -10.53 8.47
N LEU A 145 -9.05 -10.55 7.39
CA LEU A 145 -9.56 -10.92 6.06
C LEU A 145 -10.01 -12.38 5.95
N SER A 146 -9.66 -13.22 6.92
CA SER A 146 -10.05 -14.64 7.01
C SER A 146 -11.22 -14.88 7.96
N LEU A 147 -11.76 -13.85 8.63
CA LEU A 147 -12.90 -13.99 9.54
C LEU A 147 -14.16 -14.39 8.76
N THR A 148 -14.78 -15.48 9.15
CA THR A 148 -16.07 -15.94 8.60
C THR A 148 -17.26 -15.21 9.22
N GLU A 149 -17.13 -14.77 10.48
CA GLU A 149 -18.15 -14.04 11.23
C GLU A 149 -17.69 -12.61 11.48
N LEU A 150 -18.63 -11.67 11.37
CA LEU A 150 -18.40 -10.28 11.70
C LEU A 150 -18.36 -10.11 13.23
N PRO A 151 -17.27 -9.58 13.81
CA PRO A 151 -17.23 -9.29 15.24
C PRO A 151 -18.21 -8.15 15.58
N ARG A 152 -18.87 -8.23 16.74
CA ARG A 152 -19.77 -7.17 17.23
C ARG A 152 -19.01 -5.87 17.51
N SER A 153 -17.76 -5.99 17.94
CA SER A 153 -16.89 -4.84 18.19
C SER A 153 -15.44 -5.15 17.85
N LEU A 154 -14.77 -4.13 17.30
CA LEU A 154 -13.34 -4.17 16.94
C LEU A 154 -12.64 -2.95 17.52
N CYS A 155 -11.55 -3.17 18.25
CA CYS A 155 -10.60 -2.12 18.56
C CYS A 155 -9.40 -2.21 17.62
N ILE A 156 -9.05 -1.11 16.96
CA ILE A 156 -7.92 -1.03 16.03
C ILE A 156 -6.80 -0.22 16.68
N ILE A 157 -5.62 -0.81 16.77
CA ILE A 157 -4.40 -0.16 17.26
C ILE A 157 -3.59 0.28 16.06
N GLY A 158 -3.54 1.61 15.82
CA GLY A 158 -2.91 2.26 14.67
C GLY A 158 -3.92 2.78 13.65
N ALA A 159 -3.89 4.09 13.38
CA ALA A 159 -4.74 4.78 12.41
C ALA A 159 -4.00 5.10 11.09
N GLY A 160 -3.09 4.23 10.67
CA GLY A 160 -2.49 4.25 9.33
C GLY A 160 -3.47 3.74 8.27
N VAL A 161 -2.99 3.60 7.02
CA VAL A 161 -3.80 3.19 5.86
C VAL A 161 -4.64 1.93 6.16
N ILE A 162 -3.99 0.86 6.65
CA ILE A 162 -4.65 -0.42 6.94
C ILE A 162 -5.73 -0.28 8.02
N GLY A 163 -5.39 0.39 9.13
CA GLY A 163 -6.33 0.60 10.23
C GLY A 163 -7.55 1.40 9.82
N MET A 164 -7.35 2.47 9.05
CA MET A 164 -8.44 3.34 8.59
C MET A 164 -9.34 2.67 7.55
N GLU A 165 -8.78 1.88 6.60
CA GLU A 165 -9.57 1.11 5.66
C GLU A 165 -10.47 0.09 6.39
N PHE A 166 -9.92 -0.71 7.32
CA PHE A 166 -10.72 -1.67 8.08
C PHE A 166 -11.71 -0.98 9.02
N ALA A 167 -11.37 0.15 9.63
CA ALA A 167 -12.32 0.94 10.40
C ALA A 167 -13.52 1.35 9.55
N SER A 168 -13.28 1.86 8.35
CA SER A 168 -14.33 2.24 7.41
C SER A 168 -15.19 1.05 6.99
N ILE A 169 -14.56 -0.07 6.59
CA ILE A 169 -15.24 -1.28 6.10
C ILE A 169 -16.11 -1.90 7.20
N LEU A 170 -15.53 -2.21 8.36
CA LEU A 170 -16.25 -2.93 9.44
C LEU A 170 -17.40 -2.10 10.00
N ASN A 171 -17.23 -0.78 10.14
CA ASN A 171 -18.28 0.12 10.57
C ASN A 171 -19.49 0.09 9.60
N ARG A 172 -19.26 0.02 8.30
CA ARG A 172 -20.31 -0.11 7.29
C ARG A 172 -21.08 -1.43 7.40
N PHE A 173 -20.42 -2.50 7.79
CA PHE A 173 -21.07 -3.77 8.14
C PHE A 173 -21.69 -3.80 9.55
N LYS A 174 -21.75 -2.64 10.25
CA LYS A 174 -22.36 -2.47 11.58
C LYS A 174 -21.56 -3.06 12.76
N CYS A 175 -20.27 -3.31 12.59
CA CYS A 175 -19.36 -3.54 13.70
C CYS A 175 -19.13 -2.23 14.46
N LYS A 176 -19.19 -2.26 15.80
CA LYS A 176 -18.76 -1.11 16.62
C LYS A 176 -17.22 -1.00 16.55
N VAL A 177 -16.71 0.14 16.04
CA VAL A 177 -15.27 0.32 15.83
C VAL A 177 -14.73 1.43 16.74
N THR A 178 -13.61 1.12 17.40
CA THR A 178 -12.80 2.06 18.17
C THR A 178 -11.37 2.04 17.61
N VAL A 179 -10.76 3.20 17.38
CA VAL A 179 -9.39 3.34 16.86
C VAL A 179 -8.53 4.06 17.90
N ILE A 180 -7.37 3.48 18.23
CA ILE A 180 -6.38 4.08 19.14
C ILE A 180 -5.11 4.37 18.35
N GLU A 181 -4.68 5.64 18.35
CA GLU A 181 -3.51 6.11 17.60
C GLU A 181 -2.56 6.91 18.49
N SER A 182 -1.27 6.62 18.39
CA SER A 182 -0.21 7.31 19.13
C SER A 182 0.10 8.70 18.59
N LEU A 183 -0.14 8.94 17.32
CA LEU A 183 0.07 10.22 16.66
C LEU A 183 -1.10 11.18 16.91
N LYS A 184 -0.87 12.46 16.61
CA LYS A 184 -1.87 13.53 16.78
C LYS A 184 -3.00 13.48 15.77
N GLU A 185 -2.80 12.81 14.62
CA GLU A 185 -3.80 12.62 13.59
C GLU A 185 -3.61 11.26 12.90
N CYS A 186 -4.67 10.75 12.27
CA CYS A 186 -4.65 9.55 11.45
C CYS A 186 -3.95 9.80 10.10
N LEU A 187 -3.65 8.74 9.33
CA LEU A 187 -3.15 8.83 7.95
C LEU A 187 -1.95 9.79 7.81
N ASN A 188 -0.94 9.64 8.62
CA ASN A 188 0.23 10.52 8.70
C ASN A 188 1.02 10.69 7.39
N THR A 189 0.73 9.92 6.36
CA THR A 189 1.31 10.03 5.00
C THR A 189 0.45 10.87 4.06
N ILE A 190 -0.73 11.31 4.50
CA ILE A 190 -1.67 12.13 3.74
C ILE A 190 -1.61 13.58 4.27
N ASP A 191 -2.00 14.54 3.43
CA ASP A 191 -2.16 15.93 3.86
C ASP A 191 -3.02 16.02 5.14
N ASN A 192 -2.53 16.75 6.13
CA ASN A 192 -3.11 16.76 7.48
C ASN A 192 -4.57 17.32 7.52
N ASP A 193 -4.90 18.31 6.68
CA ASP A 193 -6.28 18.83 6.59
C ASP A 193 -7.20 17.75 5.99
N ILE A 194 -6.75 17.04 4.97
CA ILE A 194 -7.49 15.93 4.36
C ILE A 194 -7.67 14.78 5.35
N ALA A 195 -6.61 14.33 6.02
CA ALA A 195 -6.66 13.28 7.03
C ALA A 195 -7.69 13.60 8.13
N LYS A 196 -7.66 14.84 8.65
CA LYS A 196 -8.62 15.33 9.64
C LYS A 196 -10.05 15.33 9.12
N ARG A 197 -10.30 15.68 7.85
CA ARG A 197 -11.63 15.66 7.25
C ARG A 197 -12.15 14.23 7.11
N VAL A 198 -11.33 13.32 6.61
CA VAL A 198 -11.65 11.88 6.52
C VAL A 198 -12.02 11.32 7.89
N ARG A 199 -11.20 11.57 8.92
CA ARG A 199 -11.50 11.13 10.29
C ARG A 199 -12.82 11.69 10.80
N LYS A 200 -13.08 12.99 10.64
CA LYS A 200 -14.35 13.61 11.06
C LYS A 200 -15.56 12.99 10.39
N GLN A 201 -15.48 12.61 9.12
CA GLN A 201 -16.55 11.90 8.43
C GLN A 201 -16.76 10.50 9.04
N MET A 202 -15.69 9.80 9.39
CA MET A 202 -15.77 8.49 10.04
C MET A 202 -16.33 8.61 11.47
N GLU A 203 -15.97 9.67 12.23
CA GLU A 203 -16.56 9.97 13.55
C GLU A 203 -18.07 10.22 13.47
N ARG A 204 -18.55 10.95 12.45
CA ARG A 204 -19.99 11.16 12.20
C ARG A 204 -20.77 9.86 11.94
N ARG A 205 -20.06 8.81 11.49
CA ARG A 205 -20.61 7.46 11.31
C ARG A 205 -20.54 6.59 12.55
N GLY A 206 -20.05 7.14 13.67
CA GLY A 206 -19.99 6.46 14.96
C GLY A 206 -18.71 5.68 15.23
N ILE A 207 -17.63 5.92 14.48
CA ILE A 207 -16.31 5.37 14.83
C ILE A 207 -15.70 6.24 15.93
N GLU A 208 -15.25 5.62 17.01
CA GLU A 208 -14.61 6.30 18.12
C GLU A 208 -13.09 6.39 17.87
N PHE A 209 -12.49 7.59 18.05
CA PHE A 209 -11.05 7.79 17.89
C PHE A 209 -10.40 8.30 19.18
N TYR A 210 -9.32 7.65 19.57
CA TYR A 210 -8.43 8.07 20.66
C TYR A 210 -7.07 8.39 20.05
N LEU A 211 -6.80 9.69 19.83
CA LEU A 211 -5.54 10.19 19.23
C LEU A 211 -4.56 10.64 20.31
N SER A 212 -3.26 10.59 20.02
CA SER A 212 -2.19 10.85 20.97
C SER A 212 -2.27 9.92 22.19
N CYS A 213 -2.59 8.66 21.97
CA CYS A 213 -2.82 7.64 23.00
C CYS A 213 -1.90 6.44 22.79
N ASN A 214 -1.23 6.01 23.86
CA ASN A 214 -0.27 4.91 23.80
C ASN A 214 -0.83 3.67 24.49
N VAL A 215 -1.04 2.59 23.72
CA VAL A 215 -1.46 1.30 24.27
C VAL A 215 -0.34 0.70 25.13
N LYS A 216 -0.65 0.35 26.37
CA LYS A 216 0.29 -0.19 27.36
C LYS A 216 0.20 -1.70 27.49
N ARG A 217 -1.03 -2.23 27.54
CA ARG A 217 -1.28 -3.68 27.70
C ARG A 217 -2.66 -4.08 27.17
N ILE A 218 -2.75 -5.35 26.85
CA ILE A 218 -4.00 -6.02 26.50
C ILE A 218 -4.21 -7.16 27.48
N THR A 219 -5.44 -7.32 27.97
CA THR A 219 -5.80 -8.39 28.90
C THR A 219 -7.18 -8.93 28.50
N GLY A 220 -7.21 -10.12 27.89
CA GLY A 220 -8.44 -10.63 27.28
C GLY A 220 -8.98 -9.66 26.24
N ASN A 221 -10.19 -9.17 26.44
CA ASN A 221 -10.87 -8.24 25.53
C ASN A 221 -10.66 -6.76 25.90
N SER A 222 -9.87 -6.48 26.95
CA SER A 222 -9.64 -5.12 27.47
C SER A 222 -8.31 -4.58 26.98
N ILE A 223 -8.37 -3.37 26.42
CA ILE A 223 -7.21 -2.62 25.90
C ILE A 223 -6.99 -1.41 26.83
N PHE A 224 -5.85 -1.39 27.51
CA PHE A 224 -5.45 -0.30 28.39
C PHE A 224 -4.45 0.61 27.70
N PHE A 225 -4.71 1.89 27.69
CA PHE A 225 -3.89 2.90 27.05
C PHE A 225 -3.82 4.17 27.89
N GLU A 226 -2.75 4.93 27.68
CA GLU A 226 -2.54 6.23 28.30
C GLU A 226 -2.99 7.31 27.31
N ASP A 227 -3.84 8.21 27.74
CA ASP A 227 -4.31 9.35 26.96
C ASP A 227 -3.27 10.49 26.94
N LYS A 228 -3.53 11.55 26.16
CA LYS A 228 -2.66 12.73 26.03
C LYS A 228 -2.37 13.47 27.34
N LYS A 229 -3.12 13.19 28.41
CA LYS A 229 -2.93 13.78 29.73
C LYS A 229 -2.18 12.85 30.69
N GLY A 230 -1.81 11.66 30.24
CA GLY A 230 -1.17 10.63 31.07
C GLY A 230 -2.16 9.79 31.90
N ALA A 231 -3.48 9.94 31.70
CA ALA A 231 -4.47 9.15 32.42
C ALA A 231 -4.67 7.79 31.73
N GLU A 232 -4.71 6.71 32.55
CA GLU A 232 -5.02 5.38 32.04
C GLU A 232 -6.52 5.30 31.69
N GLN A 233 -6.77 4.86 30.45
CA GLN A 233 -8.09 4.59 29.89
C GLN A 233 -8.20 3.11 29.54
N CYS A 234 -9.45 2.61 29.42
CA CYS A 234 -9.71 1.23 29.02
C CYS A 234 -10.89 1.18 28.05
N VAL A 235 -10.73 0.41 26.96
CA VAL A 235 -11.80 0.04 26.05
C VAL A 235 -11.90 -1.48 25.94
N ASN A 236 -13.09 -1.98 25.65
CA ASN A 236 -13.33 -3.40 25.45
C ASN A 236 -13.79 -3.67 24.02
N ALA A 237 -13.28 -4.73 23.41
CA ALA A 237 -13.68 -5.17 22.08
C ALA A 237 -13.62 -6.69 21.96
N GLU A 238 -14.48 -7.26 21.13
CA GLU A 238 -14.50 -8.71 20.84
C GLU A 238 -13.24 -9.16 20.11
N LYS A 239 -12.74 -8.34 19.18
CA LYS A 239 -11.45 -8.53 18.51
C LYS A 239 -10.63 -7.25 18.56
N ILE A 240 -9.30 -7.42 18.50
CA ILE A 240 -8.33 -6.33 18.54
C ILE A 240 -7.43 -6.47 17.33
N LEU A 241 -7.48 -5.50 16.40
CA LEU A 241 -6.63 -5.46 15.22
C LEU A 241 -5.35 -4.67 15.51
N ILE A 242 -4.19 -5.28 15.35
CA ILE A 242 -2.92 -4.55 15.30
C ILE A 242 -2.66 -4.09 13.87
N ALA A 243 -2.67 -2.78 13.64
CA ALA A 243 -2.44 -2.11 12.36
C ALA A 243 -1.35 -1.03 12.46
N THR A 244 -0.29 -1.29 13.25
CA THR A 244 0.80 -0.35 13.56
C THR A 244 1.90 -0.30 12.51
N GLY A 245 1.64 -0.82 11.31
CA GLY A 245 2.55 -0.82 10.17
C GLY A 245 3.02 -2.21 9.77
N ARG A 246 3.99 -2.23 8.88
CA ARG A 246 4.58 -3.44 8.31
C ARG A 246 6.11 -3.39 8.43
N ARG A 247 6.75 -4.53 8.48
CA ARG A 247 8.22 -4.65 8.49
C ARG A 247 8.68 -5.54 7.33
N PRO A 248 9.85 -5.27 6.74
CA PRO A 248 10.44 -6.12 5.71
C PRO A 248 10.51 -7.59 6.12
N ASN A 249 10.20 -8.49 5.18
CA ASN A 249 10.25 -9.92 5.40
C ASN A 249 11.60 -10.48 4.95
N LEU A 250 12.58 -10.44 5.84
CA LEU A 250 13.97 -10.86 5.59
C LEU A 250 14.35 -12.15 6.32
N SER A 251 13.51 -12.59 7.25
CA SER A 251 13.80 -13.75 8.09
C SER A 251 13.87 -15.05 7.28
N GLY A 252 14.87 -15.88 7.56
CA GLY A 252 15.04 -17.21 6.96
C GLY A 252 15.58 -17.20 5.54
N LEU A 253 16.02 -16.04 5.03
CA LEU A 253 16.72 -15.92 3.75
C LEU A 253 18.21 -16.23 3.86
N ASP A 254 18.81 -16.19 5.06
CA ASP A 254 20.25 -16.33 5.31
C ASP A 254 21.06 -15.27 4.51
N LEU A 255 20.62 -14.00 4.56
CA LEU A 255 21.21 -12.88 3.79
C LEU A 255 22.69 -12.64 4.11
N GLU A 256 23.14 -12.98 5.31
CA GLU A 256 24.52 -12.90 5.76
C GLU A 256 25.49 -13.73 4.89
N LYS A 257 24.98 -14.71 4.16
CA LYS A 257 25.77 -15.52 3.22
C LYS A 257 26.01 -14.84 1.87
N THR A 258 25.43 -13.67 1.64
CA THR A 258 25.53 -12.92 0.39
C THR A 258 26.44 -11.69 0.47
N ASP A 259 26.84 -11.28 1.68
CA ASP A 259 27.57 -10.04 1.97
C ASP A 259 26.86 -8.78 1.45
N ILE A 260 25.52 -8.76 1.41
CA ILE A 260 24.76 -7.54 1.09
C ILE A 260 24.43 -6.77 2.36
N ASP A 261 24.28 -5.44 2.24
CA ASP A 261 23.91 -4.60 3.35
C ASP A 261 22.38 -4.63 3.57
N PHE A 262 21.97 -4.88 4.82
CA PHE A 262 20.59 -4.83 5.23
C PHE A 262 20.43 -4.40 6.70
N THR A 263 19.27 -3.87 7.04
CA THR A 263 18.90 -3.45 8.39
C THR A 263 17.49 -3.96 8.71
N PRO A 264 16.99 -3.81 9.94
CA PRO A 264 15.58 -4.08 10.24
C PRO A 264 14.59 -3.22 9.41
N LYS A 265 15.06 -2.11 8.80
CA LYS A 265 14.25 -1.25 7.92
C LYS A 265 14.21 -1.74 6.46
N GLY A 266 15.08 -2.67 6.06
CA GLY A 266 15.11 -3.25 4.72
C GLY A 266 16.52 -3.49 4.18
N ILE A 267 16.58 -4.10 2.98
CA ILE A 267 17.80 -4.30 2.21
C ILE A 267 18.21 -2.97 1.58
N VAL A 268 19.47 -2.59 1.76
CA VAL A 268 20.00 -1.35 1.19
C VAL A 268 20.18 -1.51 -0.32
N VAL A 269 19.60 -0.59 -1.08
CA VAL A 269 19.69 -0.57 -2.56
C VAL A 269 19.95 0.83 -3.08
N ASN A 270 20.62 0.88 -4.24
CA ASN A 270 20.80 2.11 -5.02
C ASN A 270 19.53 2.44 -5.85
N GLU A 271 19.61 3.45 -6.72
CA GLU A 271 18.49 3.88 -7.57
C GLU A 271 18.09 2.85 -8.65
N ASN A 272 18.98 1.94 -8.98
CA ASN A 272 18.75 0.83 -9.92
C ASN A 272 18.24 -0.43 -9.21
N MET A 273 17.86 -0.34 -7.94
CA MET A 273 17.44 -1.46 -7.07
C MET A 273 18.55 -2.50 -6.81
N GLN A 274 19.81 -2.18 -7.13
CA GLN A 274 20.96 -3.04 -6.85
C GLN A 274 21.39 -2.90 -5.39
N THR A 275 21.75 -4.02 -4.78
CA THR A 275 22.42 -4.06 -3.48
C THR A 275 23.93 -3.73 -3.62
N THR A 276 24.69 -3.90 -2.54
CA THR A 276 26.18 -3.83 -2.60
C THR A 276 26.81 -4.90 -3.47
N LYS A 277 26.06 -5.98 -3.81
CA LYS A 277 26.47 -6.96 -4.84
C LYS A 277 25.71 -6.64 -6.14
N PRO A 278 26.39 -6.24 -7.23
CA PRO A 278 25.76 -5.72 -8.44
C PRO A 278 24.78 -6.68 -9.15
N HIS A 279 24.87 -7.98 -8.89
CA HIS A 279 24.00 -9.01 -9.45
C HIS A 279 22.81 -9.39 -8.51
N ILE A 280 22.75 -8.80 -7.30
CA ILE A 280 21.65 -8.99 -6.37
C ILE A 280 20.85 -7.68 -6.26
N PHE A 281 19.54 -7.78 -6.48
CA PHE A 281 18.59 -6.69 -6.44
C PHE A 281 17.56 -6.92 -5.31
N ALA A 282 16.97 -5.85 -4.78
CA ALA A 282 15.85 -5.96 -3.85
C ALA A 282 14.75 -4.96 -4.20
N ILE A 283 13.51 -5.46 -4.35
CA ILE A 283 12.36 -4.68 -4.81
C ILE A 283 11.16 -4.82 -3.87
N GLY A 284 10.33 -3.78 -3.84
CA GLY A 284 9.14 -3.72 -3.00
C GLY A 284 9.46 -3.59 -1.52
N ASP A 285 8.54 -4.02 -0.68
CA ASP A 285 8.58 -3.76 0.76
C ASP A 285 9.85 -4.27 1.46
N CYS A 286 10.54 -5.27 0.90
CA CYS A 286 11.75 -5.82 1.51
C CYS A 286 12.94 -4.84 1.49
N ASN A 287 12.93 -3.80 0.64
CA ASN A 287 13.93 -2.74 0.65
C ASN A 287 13.52 -1.53 1.53
N GLY A 288 12.30 -1.50 2.06
CA GLY A 288 11.83 -0.48 3.00
C GLY A 288 11.61 0.91 2.42
N ARG A 289 11.78 1.13 1.10
CA ARG A 289 11.63 2.46 0.50
C ARG A 289 10.17 2.91 0.37
N GLN A 290 9.32 2.06 -0.24
CA GLN A 290 7.92 2.36 -0.50
C GLN A 290 7.10 1.08 -0.40
N LEU A 291 6.14 1.04 0.53
CA LEU A 291 5.31 -0.14 0.81
C LEU A 291 4.02 -0.11 -0.04
N LEU A 292 4.18 -0.04 -1.37
CA LEU A 292 3.09 0.06 -2.33
C LEU A 292 3.28 -0.98 -3.45
N ALA A 293 2.19 -1.65 -3.84
CA ALA A 293 2.24 -2.71 -4.84
C ALA A 293 2.76 -2.23 -6.21
N HIS A 294 2.32 -1.05 -6.65
CA HIS A 294 2.77 -0.44 -7.90
C HIS A 294 4.23 0.05 -7.81
N ALA A 295 4.68 0.53 -6.64
CA ALA A 295 6.10 0.82 -6.43
C ALA A 295 6.95 -0.43 -6.62
N ALA A 296 6.57 -1.56 -6.00
CA ALA A 296 7.25 -2.83 -6.17
C ALA A 296 7.30 -3.28 -7.64
N THR A 297 6.19 -3.11 -8.38
CA THR A 297 6.12 -3.43 -9.82
C THR A 297 7.11 -2.61 -10.64
N PHE A 298 7.13 -1.28 -10.45
CA PHE A 298 8.01 -0.40 -11.22
C PHE A 298 9.48 -0.51 -10.79
N GLN A 299 9.75 -0.84 -9.53
CA GLN A 299 11.09 -1.24 -9.06
C GLN A 299 11.54 -2.54 -9.74
N GLY A 300 10.62 -3.50 -9.93
CA GLY A 300 10.89 -4.72 -10.69
C GLY A 300 11.27 -4.45 -12.14
N PHE A 301 10.54 -3.57 -12.82
CA PHE A 301 10.89 -3.15 -14.20
C PHE A 301 12.26 -2.46 -14.26
N ARG A 302 12.58 -1.58 -13.30
CA ARG A 302 13.90 -0.94 -13.19
C ARG A 302 15.00 -1.97 -12.99
N ALA A 303 14.82 -2.94 -12.09
CA ALA A 303 15.81 -4.00 -11.85
C ALA A 303 16.05 -4.83 -13.12
N VAL A 304 14.99 -5.26 -13.81
CA VAL A 304 15.11 -6.02 -15.07
C VAL A 304 15.76 -5.18 -16.15
N ASN A 305 15.40 -3.90 -16.32
CA ASN A 305 16.06 -2.99 -17.27
C ASN A 305 17.56 -2.89 -17.01
N THR A 306 17.96 -2.76 -15.75
CA THR A 306 19.38 -2.74 -15.36
C THR A 306 20.09 -4.05 -15.73
N ILE A 307 19.43 -5.21 -15.49
CA ILE A 307 19.99 -6.53 -15.83
C ILE A 307 20.23 -6.67 -17.34
N VAL A 308 19.31 -6.19 -18.18
CA VAL A 308 19.42 -6.30 -19.64
C VAL A 308 20.12 -5.11 -20.31
N GLY A 309 20.63 -4.17 -19.51
CA GLY A 309 21.35 -2.98 -20.02
C GLY A 309 20.46 -1.95 -20.73
N LYS A 310 19.15 -1.91 -20.41
CA LYS A 310 18.19 -0.98 -21.00
C LYS A 310 17.98 0.23 -20.09
N ALA A 311 18.14 1.43 -20.65
CA ALA A 311 17.77 2.66 -19.93
C ALA A 311 16.24 2.81 -19.84
N ASP A 312 15.75 3.38 -18.74
CA ASP A 312 14.35 3.77 -18.57
C ASP A 312 14.22 5.19 -18.00
N LYS A 313 13.00 5.72 -18.02
CA LYS A 313 12.64 7.03 -17.47
C LYS A 313 11.66 6.92 -16.29
N ILE A 314 11.60 5.78 -15.62
CA ILE A 314 10.71 5.57 -14.48
C ILE A 314 11.10 6.55 -13.36
N ASN A 315 10.19 7.47 -13.00
CA ASN A 315 10.42 8.40 -11.90
C ASN A 315 9.80 7.84 -10.61
N GLN A 316 10.62 7.27 -9.75
CA GLN A 316 10.16 6.71 -8.48
C GLN A 316 9.87 7.76 -7.40
N ASN A 317 10.20 9.03 -7.64
CA ASN A 317 9.88 10.14 -6.73
C ASN A 317 8.44 10.63 -6.91
N ILE A 318 7.82 10.39 -8.08
CA ILE A 318 6.41 10.68 -8.33
C ILE A 318 5.62 9.37 -8.11
N MET A 319 5.24 9.13 -6.87
CA MET A 319 4.59 7.89 -6.47
C MET A 319 3.21 8.20 -5.86
N PRO A 320 2.12 7.96 -6.60
CA PRO A 320 0.77 8.17 -6.07
C PRO A 320 0.42 7.13 -5.02
N ALA A 321 -0.44 7.51 -4.09
CA ALA A 321 -0.99 6.62 -3.09
C ALA A 321 -2.49 6.88 -2.89
N ALA A 322 -3.26 5.83 -2.60
CA ALA A 322 -4.67 5.94 -2.29
C ALA A 322 -5.04 5.12 -1.06
N VAL A 323 -6.02 5.61 -0.31
CA VAL A 323 -6.62 4.95 0.85
C VAL A 323 -8.11 4.83 0.59
N PHE A 324 -8.60 3.61 0.55
CA PHE A 324 -9.97 3.29 0.17
C PHE A 324 -10.92 3.27 1.37
N THR A 325 -10.84 4.34 2.17
CA THR A 325 -11.87 4.68 3.16
C THR A 325 -13.12 5.20 2.46
N GLU A 326 -14.14 5.51 3.21
CA GLU A 326 -15.27 6.30 2.74
C GLU A 326 -15.38 7.54 3.63
N PRO A 327 -15.12 8.76 3.07
CA PRO A 327 -14.70 9.01 1.68
C PRO A 327 -13.30 8.48 1.37
N GLU A 328 -13.08 8.14 0.09
CA GLU A 328 -11.77 7.76 -0.45
C GLU A 328 -10.80 8.93 -0.38
N THR A 329 -9.50 8.69 -0.21
CA THR A 329 -8.47 9.73 -0.28
C THR A 329 -7.25 9.26 -1.04
N ALA A 330 -6.58 10.19 -1.71
CA ALA A 330 -5.38 9.91 -2.48
C ALA A 330 -4.41 11.10 -2.48
N CYS A 331 -3.15 10.83 -2.78
CA CYS A 331 -2.12 11.86 -2.87
C CYS A 331 -1.01 11.47 -3.85
N VAL A 332 -0.30 12.48 -4.35
CA VAL A 332 0.97 12.37 -5.06
C VAL A 332 1.81 13.62 -4.80
N GLY A 333 3.12 13.47 -4.70
CA GLY A 333 4.06 14.58 -4.53
C GLY A 333 4.02 15.21 -3.15
N LEU A 334 4.38 16.49 -3.09
CA LEU A 334 4.58 17.23 -1.85
C LEU A 334 3.28 17.86 -1.32
N THR A 335 3.11 17.89 0.00
CA THR A 335 2.20 18.85 0.64
C THR A 335 2.83 20.23 0.65
N LEU A 336 2.03 21.28 0.86
CA LEU A 336 2.57 22.63 1.02
C LEU A 336 3.61 22.68 2.16
N GLN A 337 3.29 22.08 3.30
CA GLN A 337 4.21 22.00 4.44
C GLN A 337 5.53 21.30 4.07
N ALA A 338 5.47 20.17 3.35
CA ALA A 338 6.67 19.45 2.93
C ALA A 338 7.51 20.23 1.91
N ALA A 339 6.89 21.04 1.08
CA ALA A 339 7.57 21.93 0.15
C ALA A 339 8.31 23.04 0.93
N GLU A 340 7.65 23.69 1.90
CA GLU A 340 8.24 24.71 2.77
C GLU A 340 9.42 24.16 3.58
N GLU A 341 9.29 22.95 4.16
CA GLU A 341 10.36 22.27 4.91
C GLU A 341 11.59 21.96 4.03
N GLN A 342 11.39 21.79 2.71
CA GLN A 342 12.48 21.61 1.73
C GLN A 342 12.98 22.93 1.13
N GLY A 343 12.47 24.08 1.59
CA GLY A 343 12.86 25.41 1.09
C GLY A 343 12.32 25.71 -0.32
N ILE A 344 11.30 24.99 -0.78
CA ILE A 344 10.64 25.21 -2.06
C ILE A 344 9.56 26.27 -1.86
N ASN A 345 9.66 27.39 -2.59
CA ASN A 345 8.60 28.39 -2.63
C ASN A 345 7.39 27.84 -3.40
N ALA A 346 6.29 27.60 -2.70
CA ALA A 346 5.11 26.98 -3.25
C ALA A 346 3.82 27.60 -2.72
N GLN A 347 2.74 27.39 -3.45
CA GLN A 347 1.38 27.77 -3.05
C GLN A 347 0.43 26.59 -3.18
N GLU A 348 -0.66 26.61 -2.41
CA GLU A 348 -1.72 25.61 -2.46
C GLU A 348 -3.01 26.24 -2.99
N VAL A 349 -3.64 25.61 -3.97
CA VAL A 349 -4.99 25.95 -4.44
C VAL A 349 -5.97 24.82 -4.11
N LYS A 350 -7.24 25.18 -3.82
CA LYS A 350 -8.28 24.23 -3.34
C LYS A 350 -9.53 24.29 -4.18
N GLY A 351 -9.98 23.13 -4.66
CA GLY A 351 -11.28 22.94 -5.31
C GLY A 351 -12.18 22.04 -4.46
N PHE A 352 -13.47 22.34 -4.43
CA PHE A 352 -14.43 21.65 -3.59
C PHE A 352 -15.52 20.97 -4.43
N TYR A 353 -15.87 19.74 -4.09
CA TYR A 353 -16.91 18.98 -4.79
C TYR A 353 -18.29 19.61 -4.70
N ARG A 354 -18.60 20.37 -3.64
CA ARG A 354 -19.87 21.10 -3.48
C ARG A 354 -20.16 22.13 -4.57
N THR A 355 -19.18 22.50 -5.38
CA THR A 355 -19.33 23.39 -6.54
C THR A 355 -19.31 22.64 -7.88
N ASN A 356 -19.09 21.32 -7.85
CA ASN A 356 -19.00 20.49 -9.05
C ASN A 356 -20.37 19.85 -9.36
N GLY A 357 -20.92 20.13 -10.56
CA GLY A 357 -22.24 19.67 -10.96
C GLY A 357 -22.41 18.14 -10.97
N ARG A 358 -21.36 17.39 -11.34
CA ARG A 358 -21.41 15.92 -11.31
C ARG A 358 -21.42 15.39 -9.90
N ALA A 359 -20.60 15.95 -9.01
CA ALA A 359 -20.56 15.53 -7.62
C ALA A 359 -21.92 15.74 -6.93
N LEU A 360 -22.58 16.88 -7.17
CA LEU A 360 -23.94 17.14 -6.69
C LEU A 360 -24.95 16.13 -7.26
N ALA A 361 -24.88 15.86 -8.58
CA ALA A 361 -25.83 14.97 -9.26
C ALA A 361 -25.78 13.51 -8.77
N ILE A 362 -24.64 13.08 -8.18
CA ILE A 362 -24.46 11.72 -7.63
C ILE A 362 -24.45 11.72 -6.09
N GLU A 363 -24.88 12.79 -5.45
CA GLU A 363 -24.91 12.94 -3.98
C GLU A 363 -23.53 12.71 -3.32
N ALA A 364 -22.45 13.18 -3.97
CA ALA A 364 -21.06 13.00 -3.55
C ALA A 364 -20.34 14.36 -3.38
N ASP A 365 -21.03 15.36 -2.86
CA ASP A 365 -20.57 16.74 -2.68
C ASP A 365 -19.51 16.92 -1.56
N GLU A 366 -19.34 15.91 -0.73
CA GLU A 366 -18.27 15.85 0.27
C GLU A 366 -16.95 15.45 -0.40
N GLY A 367 -16.14 16.46 -0.73
CA GLY A 367 -14.83 16.24 -1.32
C GLY A 367 -14.04 17.54 -1.54
N MET A 368 -12.74 17.37 -1.70
CA MET A 368 -11.81 18.46 -1.95
C MET A 368 -10.57 17.94 -2.68
N VAL A 369 -10.06 18.75 -3.59
CA VAL A 369 -8.75 18.57 -4.22
C VAL A 369 -7.87 19.76 -3.88
N LYS A 370 -6.62 19.49 -3.57
CA LYS A 370 -5.56 20.47 -3.38
C LYS A 370 -4.50 20.24 -4.45
N LEU A 371 -4.05 21.29 -5.12
CA LEU A 371 -2.83 21.29 -5.92
C LEU A 371 -1.77 22.13 -5.23
N VAL A 372 -0.54 21.62 -5.19
CA VAL A 372 0.65 22.35 -4.72
C VAL A 372 1.49 22.71 -5.94
N ILE A 373 1.80 23.98 -6.07
CA ILE A 373 2.40 24.59 -7.26
C ILE A 373 3.61 25.39 -6.83
N ASN A 374 4.76 25.18 -7.47
CA ASN A 374 5.95 25.93 -7.16
C ASN A 374 6.01 27.29 -7.89
N GLU A 375 7.05 28.09 -7.62
CA GLU A 375 7.28 29.42 -8.21
C GLU A 375 7.41 29.42 -9.74
N ASN A 376 7.73 28.28 -10.34
CA ASN A 376 7.81 28.10 -11.80
C ASN A 376 6.50 27.59 -12.40
N ASP A 377 5.38 27.70 -11.68
CA ASP A 377 4.05 27.21 -12.05
C ASP A 377 3.96 25.68 -12.23
N LEU A 378 4.99 24.92 -11.84
CA LEU A 378 4.99 23.45 -11.93
C LEU A 378 4.10 22.84 -10.86
N ILE A 379 3.29 21.85 -11.23
CA ILE A 379 2.51 21.04 -10.29
C ILE A 379 3.47 20.07 -9.58
N ILE A 380 3.66 20.24 -8.27
CA ILE A 380 4.57 19.46 -7.45
C ILE A 380 3.85 18.57 -6.42
N GLY A 381 2.53 18.68 -6.31
CA GLY A 381 1.74 17.83 -5.45
C GLY A 381 0.25 17.93 -5.71
N CYS A 382 -0.46 16.84 -5.41
CA CYS A 382 -1.91 16.77 -5.42
C CYS A 382 -2.40 15.91 -4.26
N HIS A 383 -3.38 16.40 -3.52
CA HIS A 383 -3.99 15.70 -2.40
C HIS A 383 -5.50 15.84 -2.51
N ALA A 384 -6.21 14.71 -2.45
CA ALA A 384 -7.66 14.69 -2.64
C ALA A 384 -8.37 13.78 -1.65
N TYR A 385 -9.61 14.13 -1.29
CA TYR A 385 -10.55 13.18 -0.69
C TYR A 385 -11.94 13.38 -1.31
N GLY A 386 -12.71 12.31 -1.36
CA GLY A 386 -14.03 12.27 -1.96
C GLY A 386 -14.13 11.16 -3.01
N THR A 387 -15.28 11.07 -3.66
CA THR A 387 -15.51 10.10 -4.73
C THR A 387 -14.53 10.33 -5.88
N HIS A 388 -13.92 9.26 -6.41
CA HIS A 388 -12.91 9.29 -7.48
C HIS A 388 -11.59 10.02 -7.13
N ALA A 389 -11.26 10.17 -5.84
CA ALA A 389 -10.01 10.82 -5.44
C ALA A 389 -8.77 10.14 -6.04
N ALA A 390 -8.75 8.79 -6.10
CA ALA A 390 -7.65 8.04 -6.69
C ALA A 390 -7.50 8.31 -8.20
N ASP A 391 -8.61 8.37 -8.94
CA ASP A 391 -8.60 8.62 -10.38
C ASP A 391 -8.13 10.06 -10.70
N ILE A 392 -8.60 11.04 -9.92
CA ILE A 392 -8.20 12.45 -10.05
C ILE A 392 -6.70 12.62 -9.76
N VAL A 393 -6.20 12.00 -8.67
CA VAL A 393 -4.78 12.04 -8.33
C VAL A 393 -3.94 11.30 -9.39
N GLN A 394 -4.47 10.24 -10.01
CA GLN A 394 -3.78 9.55 -11.11
C GLN A 394 -3.64 10.46 -12.33
N GLU A 395 -4.65 11.28 -12.67
CA GLU A 395 -4.56 12.28 -13.72
C GLU A 395 -3.43 13.28 -13.45
N VAL A 396 -3.40 13.85 -12.23
CA VAL A 396 -2.32 14.76 -11.84
C VAL A 396 -0.95 14.06 -11.80
N THR A 397 -0.90 12.79 -11.44
CA THR A 397 0.35 11.98 -11.50
C THR A 397 0.91 11.94 -12.93
N CYS A 398 0.06 11.80 -13.94
CA CYS A 398 0.49 11.85 -15.34
C CYS A 398 1.06 13.23 -15.70
N LEU A 399 0.37 14.30 -15.30
CA LEU A 399 0.83 15.67 -15.51
C LEU A 399 2.18 15.96 -14.85
N MET A 400 2.36 15.53 -13.61
CA MET A 400 3.63 15.68 -12.88
C MET A 400 4.78 14.92 -13.58
N ASN A 401 4.53 13.70 -14.10
CA ASN A 401 5.56 12.96 -14.86
C ASN A 401 5.96 13.66 -16.17
N LEU A 402 5.08 14.51 -16.71
CA LEU A 402 5.35 15.34 -17.88
C LEU A 402 5.89 16.73 -17.51
N SER A 403 6.10 17.00 -16.23
CA SER A 403 6.49 18.33 -15.71
C SER A 403 5.53 19.44 -16.16
N ALA A 404 4.22 19.15 -16.13
CA ALA A 404 3.21 20.08 -16.53
C ALA A 404 3.06 21.24 -15.54
N THR A 405 2.78 22.44 -16.06
CA THR A 405 2.45 23.61 -15.28
C THR A 405 0.94 23.68 -15.01
N ARG A 406 0.54 24.47 -14.01
CA ARG A 406 -0.86 24.80 -13.75
C ARG A 406 -1.48 25.50 -14.97
N SER A 407 -0.75 26.41 -15.62
CA SER A 407 -1.21 27.11 -16.83
C SER A 407 -1.52 26.11 -17.95
N GLN A 408 -0.67 25.08 -18.17
CA GLN A 408 -0.96 24.03 -19.15
C GLN A 408 -2.20 23.21 -18.79
N LEU A 409 -2.43 22.92 -17.49
CA LEU A 409 -3.65 22.24 -17.05
C LEU A 409 -4.91 23.06 -17.39
N SER A 410 -4.85 24.41 -17.34
CA SER A 410 -5.97 25.28 -17.68
C SER A 410 -6.44 25.16 -19.15
N ASP A 411 -5.54 24.72 -20.04
CA ASP A 411 -5.80 24.54 -21.47
C ASP A 411 -6.32 23.14 -21.82
N ILE A 412 -6.33 22.21 -20.84
CA ILE A 412 -6.82 20.83 -21.04
C ILE A 412 -8.35 20.81 -20.91
N VAL A 413 -9.01 20.29 -21.95
CA VAL A 413 -10.47 20.13 -21.95
C VAL A 413 -10.87 18.90 -21.15
N HIS A 414 -11.65 19.08 -20.09
CA HIS A 414 -12.23 17.99 -19.32
C HIS A 414 -13.63 17.59 -19.86
N ILE A 415 -13.97 16.32 -19.73
CA ILE A 415 -15.28 15.81 -20.11
C ILE A 415 -16.35 16.38 -19.15
N HIS A 416 -17.42 16.97 -19.71
CA HIS A 416 -18.57 17.43 -18.94
C HIS A 416 -19.74 16.44 -19.04
N PRO A 417 -20.46 16.10 -17.93
CA PRO A 417 -20.09 16.43 -16.54
C PRO A 417 -19.26 15.31 -15.89
N THR A 418 -18.15 15.66 -15.28
CA THR A 418 -17.30 14.73 -14.50
C THR A 418 -16.85 15.36 -13.18
N VAL A 419 -16.41 14.52 -12.21
CA VAL A 419 -15.82 15.04 -10.99
C VAL A 419 -14.42 15.62 -11.26
N SER A 420 -13.71 15.13 -12.29
CA SER A 420 -12.39 15.63 -12.70
C SER A 420 -12.38 17.10 -13.11
N GLU A 421 -13.54 17.69 -13.49
CA GLU A 421 -13.64 19.13 -13.81
C GLU A 421 -13.20 20.03 -12.63
N VAL A 422 -13.13 19.50 -11.41
CA VAL A 422 -12.55 20.22 -10.27
C VAL A 422 -11.10 20.64 -10.54
N LEU A 423 -10.34 19.88 -11.35
CA LEU A 423 -8.98 20.24 -11.75
C LEU A 423 -8.95 21.45 -12.69
N GLN A 424 -9.92 21.56 -13.57
CA GLN A 424 -10.05 22.72 -14.48
C GLN A 424 -10.33 24.00 -13.69
N ASP A 425 -11.18 23.92 -12.65
CA ASP A 425 -11.47 25.06 -11.77
C ASP A 425 -10.24 25.50 -10.97
N LEU A 426 -9.39 24.53 -10.54
CA LEU A 426 -8.14 24.78 -9.84
C LEU A 426 -7.05 25.38 -10.72
N ALA A 427 -7.11 25.13 -12.02
CA ALA A 427 -6.12 25.59 -12.98
C ALA A 427 -6.30 27.06 -13.39
N ARG A 428 -7.48 27.63 -13.19
CA ARG A 428 -7.83 29.04 -13.45
C ARG A 428 -7.67 29.91 -12.21
#